data_e6d9487e41d7d0a8fb0685b26ed4fc80
#
_entry.id   e6d9487e41d7d0a8fb0685b26ed4fc80
#
_cell.length_a   1.000
_cell.length_b   1.000
_cell.length_c   1.000
_cell.angle_alpha   90.00
_cell.angle_beta   90.00
_cell.angle_gamma   90.00
#
_symmetry.space_group_name_H-M   'P 1'
#
loop_
_entity.id
_entity.type
_entity.pdbx_description
1 polymer ?
#
loop_
_entity_poly.entity_id
_entity_poly.type
_entity_poly.pdbx_seq_one_letter_code
_entity_poly.pdbx_strand_id
1 'polypeptide(L)'
;MAREEDRGVSSKAEEFLQLFKKGAEFTQELLKENERLRFRLLQLEENTHSTGADIVVTEENRKLSDLVDRLENEKKEILERIAQVERENQDFAERYVEIESENNNLANLYIASYQLHSTLDFREVLQIITEIIINLIGAEEFAIMLLDEKTNELNAVATEGVYREELPSVKLGGGVIGMVAKTGENFFVDDVTVYQRDFLNPMVCIPLKIKEHVIGVIVIYKLLLQKKTFAPVDYELFTLLAGHAATAIFSSKLYSESERKLSTIQGFINLLTK
;
A
#
# COMPACT_ATOMS: atom_id res chain seq x y z
N MET A 1 19.86 7.18 -14.55
CA MET A 1 19.21 5.93 -14.93
C MET A 1 17.70 5.94 -14.81
N ALA A 2 17.08 6.64 -13.86
CA ALA A 2 15.61 6.68 -13.71
C ALA A 2 14.81 7.48 -14.79
N ARG A 3 15.44 8.15 -15.73
CA ARG A 3 14.77 8.93 -16.80
C ARG A 3 14.58 8.18 -18.13
N GLU A 4 15.20 7.02 -18.29
CA GLU A 4 15.07 6.22 -19.53
C GLU A 4 13.98 5.15 -19.43
N GLU A 5 13.70 4.64 -18.24
CA GLU A 5 12.62 3.64 -18.02
C GLU A 5 11.23 4.25 -18.14
N ASP A 6 11.03 5.48 -17.69
CA ASP A 6 9.76 6.20 -17.78
C ASP A 6 9.37 6.53 -19.25
N ARG A 7 10.35 6.71 -20.13
CA ARG A 7 10.11 6.85 -21.58
C ARG A 7 9.66 5.55 -22.26
N GLY A 8 10.10 4.41 -21.75
CA GLY A 8 9.74 3.09 -22.30
C GLY A 8 8.31 2.68 -22.03
N VAL A 9 7.78 3.03 -20.85
CA VAL A 9 6.39 2.72 -20.45
C VAL A 9 5.41 3.66 -21.18
N SER A 10 5.73 4.95 -21.29
CA SER A 10 4.94 5.94 -22.05
C SER A 10 4.86 5.59 -23.55
N SER A 11 5.96 5.12 -24.16
CA SER A 11 5.99 4.70 -25.56
C SER A 11 5.13 3.46 -25.81
N LYS A 12 5.14 2.47 -24.92
CA LYS A 12 4.30 1.25 -25.04
C LYS A 12 2.81 1.56 -24.84
N ALA A 13 2.48 2.49 -23.94
CA ALA A 13 1.10 2.95 -23.76
C ALA A 13 0.58 3.71 -24.99
N GLU A 14 1.41 4.53 -25.65
CA GLU A 14 1.07 5.20 -26.89
C GLU A 14 0.90 4.23 -28.06
N GLU A 15 1.76 3.22 -28.18
CA GLU A 15 1.62 2.15 -29.19
C GLU A 15 0.34 1.35 -28.98
N PHE A 16 -0.01 1.04 -27.71
CA PHE A 16 -1.24 0.33 -27.38
C PHE A 16 -2.48 1.15 -27.70
N LEU A 17 -2.49 2.45 -27.37
CA LEU A 17 -3.56 3.39 -27.74
C LEU A 17 -3.70 3.53 -29.26
N GLN A 18 -2.61 3.51 -30.01
CA GLN A 18 -2.67 3.55 -31.50
C GLN A 18 -3.22 2.25 -32.06
N LEU A 19 -2.90 1.09 -31.49
CA LEU A 19 -3.45 -0.20 -31.89
C LEU A 19 -4.95 -0.28 -31.62
N PHE A 20 -5.39 0.23 -30.49
CA PHE A 20 -6.79 0.29 -30.08
C PHE A 20 -7.60 1.22 -31.00
N LYS A 21 -7.04 2.38 -31.34
CA LYS A 21 -7.65 3.34 -32.27
C LYS A 21 -7.79 2.75 -33.67
N LYS A 22 -6.77 2.03 -34.18
CA LYS A 22 -6.84 1.32 -35.47
C LYS A 22 -7.90 0.20 -35.44
N GLY A 23 -8.03 -0.54 -34.31
CA GLY A 23 -9.07 -1.54 -34.13
C GLY A 23 -10.48 -0.96 -34.16
N ALA A 24 -10.68 0.20 -33.52
CA ALA A 24 -11.96 0.91 -33.54
C ALA A 24 -12.29 1.47 -34.94
N GLU A 25 -11.32 2.02 -35.65
CA GLU A 25 -11.46 2.48 -37.03
C GLU A 25 -11.83 1.32 -37.97
N PHE A 26 -11.16 0.16 -37.83
CA PHE A 26 -11.46 -1.04 -38.62
C PHE A 26 -12.87 -1.59 -38.33
N THR A 27 -13.31 -1.58 -37.07
CA THR A 27 -14.69 -1.99 -36.69
C THR A 27 -15.74 -1.04 -37.27
N GLN A 28 -15.46 0.26 -37.30
CA GLN A 28 -16.34 1.24 -37.93
C GLN A 28 -16.43 1.07 -39.45
N GLU A 29 -15.34 0.72 -40.10
CA GLU A 29 -15.28 0.47 -41.54
C GLU A 29 -16.05 -0.80 -41.93
N LEU A 30 -15.92 -1.88 -41.12
CA LEU A 30 -16.73 -3.11 -41.27
C LEU A 30 -18.20 -2.86 -41.05
N LEU A 31 -18.61 -1.99 -40.12
CA LEU A 31 -20.00 -1.61 -39.90
C LEU A 31 -20.57 -0.89 -41.12
N LYS A 32 -19.86 0.08 -41.68
CA LYS A 32 -20.28 0.79 -42.89
C LYS A 32 -20.40 -0.13 -44.09
N GLU A 33 -19.47 -1.07 -44.25
CA GLU A 33 -19.53 -2.01 -45.38
C GLU A 33 -20.70 -3.03 -45.19
N ASN A 34 -21.00 -3.42 -43.96
CA ASN A 34 -22.16 -4.27 -43.66
C ASN A 34 -23.51 -3.56 -43.97
N GLU A 35 -23.62 -2.26 -43.58
CA GLU A 35 -24.79 -1.44 -43.92
C GLU A 35 -24.95 -1.28 -45.45
N ARG A 36 -23.84 -1.06 -46.16
CA ARG A 36 -23.82 -0.94 -47.61
C ARG A 36 -24.25 -2.22 -48.31
N LEU A 37 -23.78 -3.39 -47.82
CA LEU A 37 -24.17 -4.70 -48.36
C LEU A 37 -25.65 -5.01 -48.08
N ARG A 38 -26.18 -4.65 -46.89
CA ARG A 38 -27.61 -4.78 -46.58
C ARG A 38 -28.48 -3.92 -47.48
N PHE A 39 -28.07 -2.67 -47.73
CA PHE A 39 -28.77 -1.77 -48.65
C PHE A 39 -28.75 -2.31 -50.09
N ARG A 40 -27.64 -2.90 -50.52
CA ARG A 40 -27.52 -3.51 -51.85
C ARG A 40 -28.34 -4.80 -51.99
N LEU A 41 -28.47 -5.58 -50.92
CA LEU A 41 -29.38 -6.74 -50.87
C LEU A 41 -30.85 -6.31 -51.01
N LEU A 42 -31.30 -5.29 -50.28
CA LEU A 42 -32.65 -4.75 -50.38
C LEU A 42 -32.95 -4.19 -51.77
N GLN A 43 -32.00 -3.50 -52.41
CA GLN A 43 -32.15 -3.06 -53.79
C GLN A 43 -32.27 -4.21 -54.82
N LEU A 44 -31.52 -5.31 -54.58
CA LEU A 44 -31.62 -6.50 -55.44
C LEU A 44 -32.94 -7.22 -55.26
N GLU A 45 -33.47 -7.31 -54.04
CA GLU A 45 -34.78 -7.88 -53.74
C GLU A 45 -35.93 -7.09 -54.39
N GLU A 46 -35.86 -5.74 -54.38
CA GLU A 46 -36.83 -4.85 -55.03
C GLU A 46 -36.83 -4.98 -56.57
N ASN A 47 -35.68 -5.23 -57.17
CA ASN A 47 -35.53 -5.35 -58.61
C ASN A 47 -35.89 -6.73 -59.19
N THR A 48 -36.08 -7.77 -58.36
CA THR A 48 -36.35 -9.15 -58.82
C THR A 48 -37.83 -9.46 -59.08
N HIS A 49 -38.75 -8.51 -58.88
CA HIS A 49 -40.18 -8.72 -59.19
C HIS A 49 -40.53 -8.74 -60.70
N SER A 50 -39.53 -8.65 -61.58
CA SER A 50 -39.77 -8.78 -63.01
C SER A 50 -38.66 -9.56 -63.73
N THR A 51 -39.03 -10.79 -64.15
CA THR A 51 -38.36 -11.65 -65.14
C THR A 51 -37.47 -12.77 -64.60
N GLY A 52 -37.88 -14.00 -64.79
CA GLY A 52 -37.22 -15.29 -65.13
C GLY A 52 -35.77 -15.62 -64.64
N ALA A 53 -35.14 -14.82 -63.79
CA ALA A 53 -33.78 -14.99 -63.24
C ALA A 53 -33.78 -15.51 -61.78
N ASP A 54 -34.91 -15.92 -61.27
CA ASP A 54 -35.19 -16.13 -59.83
C ASP A 54 -34.32 -17.21 -59.13
N ILE A 55 -33.80 -18.20 -59.84
CA ILE A 55 -33.09 -19.32 -59.19
C ILE A 55 -31.64 -19.00 -58.87
N VAL A 56 -30.92 -18.25 -59.69
CA VAL A 56 -29.51 -17.90 -59.47
C VAL A 56 -29.39 -16.78 -58.41
N VAL A 57 -30.31 -15.83 -58.44
CA VAL A 57 -30.37 -14.71 -57.49
C VAL A 57 -30.73 -15.18 -56.07
N THR A 58 -31.63 -16.19 -55.96
CA THR A 58 -31.97 -16.79 -54.66
C THR A 58 -30.80 -17.58 -54.05
N GLU A 59 -29.95 -18.22 -54.84
CA GLU A 59 -28.79 -18.97 -54.35
C GLU A 59 -27.63 -18.01 -53.90
N GLU A 60 -27.43 -16.93 -54.63
CA GLU A 60 -26.46 -15.86 -54.25
C GLU A 60 -26.90 -15.10 -52.98
N ASN A 61 -28.17 -14.77 -52.87
CA ASN A 61 -28.77 -14.16 -51.68
C ASN A 61 -28.65 -15.05 -50.44
N ARG A 62 -28.84 -16.37 -50.59
CA ARG A 62 -28.65 -17.33 -49.52
C ARG A 62 -27.21 -17.41 -49.06
N LYS A 63 -26.23 -17.44 -49.99
CA LYS A 63 -24.79 -17.42 -49.66
C LYS A 63 -24.38 -16.13 -48.99
N LEU A 64 -24.91 -14.98 -49.41
CA LEU A 64 -24.68 -13.68 -48.78
C LEU A 64 -25.27 -13.62 -47.37
N SER A 65 -26.48 -14.16 -47.17
CA SER A 65 -27.10 -14.25 -45.85
C SER A 65 -26.28 -15.12 -44.90
N ASP A 66 -25.88 -16.32 -45.35
CA ASP A 66 -25.01 -17.21 -44.55
C ASP A 66 -23.67 -16.57 -44.21
N LEU A 67 -23.10 -15.75 -45.11
CA LEU A 67 -21.88 -15.02 -44.87
C LEU A 67 -22.05 -13.89 -43.85
N VAL A 68 -23.17 -13.15 -43.96
CA VAL A 68 -23.52 -12.09 -42.98
C VAL A 68 -23.71 -12.68 -41.59
N ASP A 69 -24.40 -13.80 -41.46
CA ASP A 69 -24.62 -14.48 -40.17
C ASP A 69 -23.31 -14.97 -39.55
N ARG A 70 -22.38 -15.50 -40.40
CA ARG A 70 -21.04 -15.86 -39.91
C ARG A 70 -20.25 -14.67 -39.43
N LEU A 71 -20.21 -13.55 -40.19
CA LEU A 71 -19.50 -12.35 -39.83
C LEU A 71 -20.11 -11.69 -38.57
N GLU A 72 -21.43 -11.75 -38.40
CA GLU A 72 -22.09 -11.28 -37.19
C GLU A 72 -21.69 -12.11 -35.94
N ASN A 73 -21.61 -13.42 -36.09
CA ASN A 73 -21.15 -14.31 -35.03
C ASN A 73 -19.66 -14.08 -34.68
N GLU A 74 -18.81 -14.04 -35.70
CA GLU A 74 -17.38 -13.72 -35.49
C GLU A 74 -17.17 -12.35 -34.82
N LYS A 75 -17.93 -11.34 -35.26
CA LYS A 75 -17.93 -10.02 -34.64
C LYS A 75 -18.30 -10.09 -33.17
N LYS A 76 -19.36 -10.86 -32.84
CA LYS A 76 -19.81 -11.03 -31.46
C LYS A 76 -18.75 -11.70 -30.60
N GLU A 77 -18.13 -12.76 -31.10
CA GLU A 77 -17.02 -13.45 -30.40
C GLU A 77 -15.82 -12.53 -30.16
N ILE A 78 -15.44 -11.71 -31.16
CA ILE A 78 -14.36 -10.74 -31.06
C ILE A 78 -14.70 -9.66 -30.01
N LEU A 79 -15.92 -9.13 -30.01
CA LEU A 79 -16.35 -8.13 -29.01
C LEU A 79 -16.35 -8.68 -27.59
N GLU A 80 -16.82 -9.92 -27.40
CA GLU A 80 -16.77 -10.60 -26.10
C GLU A 80 -15.31 -10.80 -25.63
N ARG A 81 -14.42 -11.16 -26.55
CA ARG A 81 -13.01 -11.33 -26.25
C ARG A 81 -12.30 -10.02 -25.93
N ILE A 82 -12.64 -8.93 -26.64
CA ILE A 82 -12.14 -7.59 -26.32
C ILE A 82 -12.59 -7.17 -24.93
N ALA A 83 -13.87 -7.33 -24.60
CA ALA A 83 -14.40 -6.99 -23.29
C ALA A 83 -13.81 -7.83 -22.14
N GLN A 84 -13.39 -9.06 -22.44
CA GLN A 84 -12.68 -9.90 -21.49
C GLN A 84 -11.24 -9.39 -21.28
N VAL A 85 -10.51 -9.11 -22.35
CA VAL A 85 -9.13 -8.58 -22.29
C VAL A 85 -9.10 -7.22 -21.60
N GLU A 86 -10.08 -6.36 -21.82
CA GLU A 86 -10.19 -5.07 -21.12
C GLU A 86 -10.32 -5.26 -19.61
N ARG A 87 -11.17 -6.19 -19.17
CA ARG A 87 -11.32 -6.52 -17.74
C ARG A 87 -10.03 -7.07 -17.15
N GLU A 88 -9.40 -8.03 -17.83
CA GLU A 88 -8.11 -8.58 -17.40
C GLU A 88 -7.02 -7.50 -17.30
N ASN A 89 -6.97 -6.58 -18.26
CA ASN A 89 -6.01 -5.46 -18.23
C ASN A 89 -6.28 -4.49 -17.08
N GLN A 90 -7.54 -4.24 -16.75
CA GLN A 90 -7.92 -3.40 -15.63
C GLN A 90 -7.50 -4.05 -14.30
N ASP A 91 -7.79 -5.34 -14.14
CA ASP A 91 -7.35 -6.12 -12.98
C ASP A 91 -5.81 -6.15 -12.84
N PHE A 92 -5.10 -6.29 -13.96
CA PHE A 92 -3.63 -6.22 -13.97
C PHE A 92 -3.11 -4.84 -13.57
N ALA A 93 -3.73 -3.76 -14.06
CA ALA A 93 -3.34 -2.41 -13.72
C ALA A 93 -3.53 -2.13 -12.22
N GLU A 94 -4.66 -2.56 -11.65
CA GLU A 94 -4.95 -2.42 -10.23
C GLU A 94 -3.91 -3.19 -9.37
N ARG A 95 -3.65 -4.45 -9.73
CA ARG A 95 -2.63 -5.28 -9.03
C ARG A 95 -1.21 -4.71 -9.17
N TYR A 96 -0.88 -4.13 -10.31
CA TYR A 96 0.42 -3.53 -10.54
C TYR A 96 0.64 -2.33 -9.60
N VAL A 97 -0.36 -1.45 -9.47
CA VAL A 97 -0.32 -0.31 -8.54
C VAL A 97 -0.20 -0.77 -7.09
N GLU A 98 -0.92 -1.84 -6.72
CA GLU A 98 -0.84 -2.43 -5.38
C GLU A 98 0.57 -2.97 -5.09
N ILE A 99 1.14 -3.78 -5.99
CA ILE A 99 2.49 -4.34 -5.88
C ILE A 99 3.55 -3.22 -5.83
N GLU A 100 3.40 -2.17 -6.63
CA GLU A 100 4.32 -1.02 -6.62
C GLU A 100 4.29 -0.29 -5.27
N SER A 101 3.09 -0.10 -4.71
CA SER A 101 2.92 0.47 -3.37
C SER A 101 3.55 -0.40 -2.29
N GLU A 102 3.35 -1.72 -2.34
CA GLU A 102 3.96 -2.66 -1.40
C GLU A 102 5.49 -2.66 -1.51
N ASN A 103 6.04 -2.68 -2.73
CA ASN A 103 7.48 -2.60 -2.94
C ASN A 103 8.09 -1.29 -2.41
N ASN A 104 7.41 -0.16 -2.60
CA ASN A 104 7.84 1.12 -2.04
C ASN A 104 7.83 1.10 -0.51
N ASN A 105 6.80 0.52 0.10
CA ASN A 105 6.73 0.37 1.55
C ASN A 105 7.85 -0.51 2.09
N LEU A 106 8.15 -1.63 1.43
CA LEU A 106 9.25 -2.53 1.80
C LEU A 106 10.62 -1.85 1.64
N ALA A 107 10.83 -1.10 0.56
CA ALA A 107 12.07 -0.35 0.34
C ALA A 107 12.27 0.72 1.43
N ASN A 108 11.22 1.47 1.77
CA ASN A 108 11.25 2.45 2.84
C ASN A 108 11.53 1.81 4.21
N LEU A 109 10.91 0.66 4.48
CA LEU A 109 11.15 -0.09 5.72
C LEU A 109 12.59 -0.61 5.79
N TYR A 110 13.16 -1.07 4.66
CA TYR A 110 14.56 -1.48 4.60
C TYR A 110 15.52 -0.34 4.91
N ILE A 111 15.30 0.84 4.31
CA ILE A 111 16.07 2.04 4.57
C ILE A 111 15.94 2.46 6.05
N ALA A 112 14.73 2.45 6.58
CA ALA A 112 14.45 2.73 7.98
C ALA A 112 15.18 1.77 8.92
N SER A 113 15.13 0.46 8.64
CA SER A 113 15.87 -0.56 9.39
C SER A 113 17.38 -0.31 9.35
N TYR A 114 17.94 0.00 8.18
CA TYR A 114 19.36 0.31 8.05
C TYR A 114 19.75 1.54 8.87
N GLN A 115 18.96 2.60 8.82
CA GLN A 115 19.21 3.83 9.61
C GLN A 115 19.15 3.54 11.12
N LEU A 116 18.14 2.79 11.58
CA LEU A 116 17.99 2.43 12.99
C LEU A 116 19.17 1.64 13.55
N HIS A 117 19.83 0.85 12.71
CA HIS A 117 21.00 0.05 13.12
C HIS A 117 22.34 0.73 12.85
N SER A 118 22.35 1.96 12.29
CA SER A 118 23.59 2.70 12.00
C SER A 118 24.19 3.40 13.20
N THR A 119 23.43 3.59 14.27
CA THR A 119 23.86 4.29 15.49
C THR A 119 23.54 3.50 16.75
N LEU A 120 24.32 3.73 17.80
CA LEU A 120 24.11 3.22 19.16
C LEU A 120 23.80 4.33 20.15
N ASP A 121 23.69 5.59 19.69
CA ASP A 121 23.26 6.69 20.54
C ASP A 121 21.73 6.63 20.73
N PHE A 122 21.30 6.57 21.99
CA PHE A 122 19.89 6.42 22.34
C PHE A 122 19.02 7.59 21.87
N ARG A 123 19.56 8.80 21.89
CA ARG A 123 18.81 9.99 21.44
C ARG A 123 18.65 10.00 19.92
N GLU A 124 19.72 9.66 19.23
CA GLU A 124 19.71 9.55 17.76
C GLU A 124 18.78 8.44 17.29
N VAL A 125 18.78 7.28 17.97
CA VAL A 125 17.81 6.20 17.70
C VAL A 125 16.37 6.67 17.86
N LEU A 126 16.03 7.39 18.94
CA LEU A 126 14.68 7.93 19.13
C LEU A 126 14.30 8.95 18.06
N GLN A 127 15.24 9.81 17.64
CA GLN A 127 15.01 10.77 16.56
C GLN A 127 14.73 10.05 15.23
N ILE A 128 15.53 9.06 14.88
CA ILE A 128 15.32 8.25 13.66
C ILE A 128 13.94 7.55 13.70
N ILE A 129 13.56 6.97 14.85
CA ILE A 129 12.24 6.34 14.99
C ILE A 129 11.13 7.38 14.78
N THR A 130 11.27 8.58 15.36
CA THR A 130 10.31 9.69 15.20
C THR A 130 10.17 10.07 13.72
N GLU A 131 11.27 10.25 12.99
CA GLU A 131 11.28 10.56 11.57
C GLU A 131 10.63 9.45 10.72
N ILE A 132 10.87 8.19 11.06
CA ILE A 132 10.25 7.06 10.38
C ILE A 132 8.74 7.01 10.62
N ILE A 133 8.29 7.24 11.85
CA ILE A 133 6.85 7.27 12.19
C ILE A 133 6.15 8.39 11.42
N ILE A 134 6.74 9.58 11.32
CA ILE A 134 6.19 10.70 10.54
C ILE A 134 6.12 10.35 9.05
N ASN A 135 7.23 9.89 8.47
CA ASN A 135 7.38 9.76 7.03
C ASN A 135 6.74 8.49 6.47
N LEU A 136 6.84 7.35 7.17
CA LEU A 136 6.37 6.06 6.70
C LEU A 136 4.93 5.77 7.14
N ILE A 137 4.60 6.09 8.39
CA ILE A 137 3.27 5.87 8.96
C ILE A 137 2.35 7.06 8.66
N GLY A 138 2.92 8.27 8.56
CA GLY A 138 2.15 9.51 8.43
C GLY A 138 1.46 9.91 9.72
N ALA A 139 2.08 9.65 10.87
CA ALA A 139 1.53 10.08 12.16
C ALA A 139 1.83 11.57 12.41
N GLU A 140 0.83 12.31 12.86
CA GLU A 140 0.92 13.73 13.22
C GLU A 140 1.10 13.91 14.72
N GLU A 141 0.37 13.12 15.53
CA GLU A 141 0.45 13.16 16.98
C GLU A 141 0.71 11.75 17.52
N PHE A 142 1.84 11.57 18.20
CA PHE A 142 2.23 10.28 18.75
C PHE A 142 3.23 10.41 19.90
N ALA A 143 3.45 9.31 20.61
CA ALA A 143 4.47 9.20 21.63
C ALA A 143 5.14 7.81 21.59
N ILE A 144 6.42 7.76 21.94
CA ILE A 144 7.15 6.55 22.26
C ILE A 144 7.26 6.49 23.78
N MET A 145 6.70 5.45 24.38
CA MET A 145 6.72 5.25 25.82
C MET A 145 7.55 4.02 26.16
N LEU A 146 8.44 4.13 27.11
CA LEU A 146 9.27 3.01 27.57
C LEU A 146 8.85 2.59 28.98
N LEU A 147 8.90 1.27 29.20
CA LEU A 147 8.61 0.66 30.48
C LEU A 147 9.81 0.85 31.43
N ASP A 148 9.56 1.43 32.57
CA ASP A 148 10.49 1.41 33.71
C ASP A 148 10.19 0.14 34.53
N GLU A 149 11.10 -0.83 34.50
CA GLU A 149 10.95 -2.09 35.21
C GLU A 149 10.90 -1.95 36.75
N LYS A 150 11.41 -0.84 37.30
CA LYS A 150 11.43 -0.59 38.74
C LYS A 150 10.06 -0.11 39.24
N THR A 151 9.42 0.77 38.47
CA THR A 151 8.12 1.36 38.83
C THR A 151 6.95 0.62 38.19
N ASN A 152 7.20 -0.23 37.19
CA ASN A 152 6.18 -0.85 36.31
C ASN A 152 5.29 0.19 35.64
N GLU A 153 5.87 1.34 35.26
CA GLU A 153 5.17 2.42 34.59
C GLU A 153 5.79 2.71 33.24
N LEU A 154 4.92 3.04 32.28
CA LEU A 154 5.28 3.51 30.94
C LEU A 154 5.41 5.02 30.97
N ASN A 155 6.56 5.53 30.58
CA ASN A 155 6.85 6.95 30.53
C ASN A 155 7.21 7.38 29.11
N ALA A 156 6.69 8.51 28.63
CA ALA A 156 7.03 9.05 27.34
C ALA A 156 8.51 9.47 27.27
N VAL A 157 9.25 8.96 26.29
CA VAL A 157 10.66 9.30 26.04
C VAL A 157 10.85 10.14 24.78
N ALA A 158 9.94 10.04 23.81
CA ALA A 158 9.85 10.91 22.65
C ALA A 158 8.39 11.18 22.32
N THR A 159 8.09 12.38 21.83
CA THR A 159 6.74 12.82 21.45
C THR A 159 6.81 13.70 20.23
N GLU A 160 5.77 13.66 19.41
CA GLU A 160 5.58 14.55 18.27
C GLU A 160 4.13 15.01 18.24
N GLY A 161 3.89 16.29 17.98
CA GLY A 161 2.55 16.91 17.93
C GLY A 161 1.83 17.00 19.28
N VAL A 162 2.43 16.48 20.37
CA VAL A 162 1.88 16.51 21.73
C VAL A 162 2.96 16.91 22.72
N TYR A 163 2.57 17.66 23.76
CA TYR A 163 3.51 18.01 24.85
C TYR A 163 3.68 16.83 25.80
N ARG A 164 4.92 16.55 26.17
CA ARG A 164 5.26 15.43 27.05
C ARG A 164 4.57 15.53 28.41
N GLU A 165 4.38 16.74 28.90
CA GLU A 165 3.73 17.07 30.18
C GLU A 165 2.22 16.75 30.20
N GLU A 166 1.60 16.67 29.00
CA GLU A 166 0.17 16.32 28.87
C GLU A 166 -0.05 14.79 28.92
N LEU A 167 1.01 14.02 28.71
CA LEU A 167 0.93 12.56 28.67
C LEU A 167 1.05 11.97 30.07
N PRO A 168 0.06 11.21 30.54
CA PRO A 168 0.14 10.55 31.84
C PRO A 168 1.14 9.40 31.81
N SER A 169 1.79 9.15 32.95
CA SER A 169 2.47 7.86 33.18
C SER A 169 1.42 6.76 33.30
N VAL A 170 1.61 5.65 32.60
CA VAL A 170 0.63 4.55 32.54
C VAL A 170 1.20 3.32 33.22
N LYS A 171 0.46 2.76 34.19
CA LYS A 171 0.84 1.51 34.86
C LYS A 171 0.69 0.32 33.90
N LEU A 172 1.59 -0.63 34.01
CA LEU A 172 1.50 -1.89 33.28
C LEU A 172 0.17 -2.61 33.59
N GLY A 173 -0.60 -2.89 32.54
CA GLY A 173 -1.95 -3.46 32.65
C GLY A 173 -3.06 -2.43 32.88
N GLY A 174 -2.75 -1.13 32.98
CA GLY A 174 -3.73 -0.05 33.14
C GLY A 174 -4.17 0.55 31.80
N GLY A 175 -5.50 0.62 31.56
CA GLY A 175 -6.05 1.14 30.30
C GLY A 175 -5.60 0.37 29.06
N VAL A 176 -5.84 0.94 27.89
CA VAL A 176 -5.43 0.34 26.59
C VAL A 176 -3.90 0.23 26.49
N ILE A 177 -3.21 1.31 26.77
CA ILE A 177 -1.74 1.39 26.65
C ILE A 177 -1.06 0.37 27.57
N GLY A 178 -1.45 0.31 28.85
CA GLY A 178 -0.87 -0.63 29.80
C GLY A 178 -1.22 -2.09 29.50
N MET A 179 -2.40 -2.37 28.93
CA MET A 179 -2.78 -3.70 28.49
C MET A 179 -1.94 -4.16 27.29
N VAL A 180 -1.75 -3.33 26.28
CA VAL A 180 -0.85 -3.59 25.15
C VAL A 180 0.57 -3.90 25.64
N ALA A 181 1.08 -3.11 26.57
CA ALA A 181 2.40 -3.37 27.16
C ALA A 181 2.48 -4.69 27.94
N LYS A 182 1.37 -5.12 28.54
CA LYS A 182 1.31 -6.38 29.31
C LYS A 182 1.12 -7.61 28.43
N THR A 183 0.21 -7.55 27.44
CA THR A 183 -0.12 -8.69 26.56
C THR A 183 0.84 -8.81 25.40
N GLY A 184 1.41 -7.70 24.96
CA GLY A 184 2.20 -7.64 23.75
C GLY A 184 1.36 -7.76 22.48
N GLU A 185 0.08 -7.50 22.53
CA GLU A 185 -0.83 -7.51 21.39
C GLU A 185 -1.03 -6.08 20.87
N ASN A 186 -1.10 -5.91 19.55
CA ASN A 186 -1.35 -4.62 18.93
C ASN A 186 -2.80 -4.19 19.22
N PHE A 187 -3.01 -2.90 19.39
CA PHE A 187 -4.34 -2.30 19.48
C PHE A 187 -4.53 -1.29 18.34
N PHE A 188 -5.66 -1.40 17.67
CA PHE A 188 -6.13 -0.45 16.66
C PHE A 188 -7.60 -0.15 16.92
N VAL A 189 -7.99 1.10 16.76
CA VAL A 189 -9.41 1.48 16.81
C VAL A 189 -10.12 0.93 15.57
N ASP A 190 -11.33 0.38 15.77
CA ASP A 190 -12.10 -0.22 14.66
C ASP A 190 -12.54 0.81 13.61
N ASP A 191 -12.94 2.00 14.07
CA ASP A 191 -13.40 3.10 13.21
C ASP A 191 -12.66 4.40 13.55
N VAL A 192 -11.77 4.79 12.65
CA VAL A 192 -10.98 6.02 12.78
C VAL A 192 -11.85 7.27 12.67
N THR A 193 -13.01 7.20 11.99
CA THR A 193 -13.86 8.37 11.71
C THR A 193 -14.57 8.88 12.95
N VAL A 194 -14.84 8.00 13.92
CA VAL A 194 -15.51 8.35 15.21
C VAL A 194 -14.50 8.54 16.34
N TYR A 195 -13.22 8.28 16.10
CA TYR A 195 -12.19 8.44 17.12
C TYR A 195 -12.06 9.90 17.55
N GLN A 196 -12.06 10.11 18.86
CA GLN A 196 -11.74 11.40 19.47
C GLN A 196 -10.42 11.26 20.25
N ARG A 197 -9.55 12.25 20.11
CA ARG A 197 -8.25 12.27 20.77
C ARG A 197 -8.39 12.07 22.28
N ASP A 198 -7.80 11.00 22.79
CA ASP A 198 -7.73 10.66 24.20
C ASP A 198 -6.34 10.08 24.51
N PHE A 199 -5.62 10.66 25.47
CA PHE A 199 -4.28 10.24 25.84
C PHE A 199 -4.23 8.88 26.55
N LEU A 200 -5.35 8.41 27.12
CA LEU A 200 -5.45 7.08 27.73
C LEU A 200 -5.93 6.01 26.74
N ASN A 201 -6.66 6.42 25.71
CA ASN A 201 -7.22 5.55 24.69
C ASN A 201 -6.73 6.00 23.30
N PRO A 202 -5.51 5.63 22.89
CA PRO A 202 -4.93 6.03 21.61
C PRO A 202 -5.68 5.39 20.44
N MET A 203 -5.54 5.99 19.25
CA MET A 203 -6.03 5.42 17.99
C MET A 203 -5.32 4.11 17.66
N VAL A 204 -4.01 4.08 17.89
CA VAL A 204 -3.15 2.91 17.66
C VAL A 204 -2.18 2.77 18.81
N CYS A 205 -1.98 1.55 19.29
CA CYS A 205 -0.96 1.24 20.28
C CYS A 205 -0.23 -0.06 19.90
N ILE A 206 1.08 0.05 19.67
CA ILE A 206 1.91 -1.05 19.20
C ILE A 206 3.01 -1.35 20.23
N PRO A 207 3.16 -2.59 20.68
CA PRO A 207 4.21 -2.95 21.64
C PRO A 207 5.58 -3.01 20.99
N LEU A 208 6.58 -2.46 21.66
CA LEU A 208 7.99 -2.60 21.35
C LEU A 208 8.51 -3.89 22.01
N LYS A 209 8.65 -4.95 21.23
CA LYS A 209 9.01 -6.30 21.75
C LYS A 209 10.42 -6.70 21.39
N ILE A 210 11.10 -7.30 22.38
CA ILE A 210 12.31 -8.09 22.19
C ILE A 210 11.98 -9.54 22.59
N LYS A 211 11.80 -10.40 21.59
CA LYS A 211 11.22 -11.75 21.79
C LYS A 211 9.85 -11.63 22.46
N GLU A 212 9.69 -12.22 23.65
CA GLU A 212 8.45 -12.15 24.43
C GLU A 212 8.39 -10.97 25.41
N HIS A 213 9.42 -10.14 25.46
CA HIS A 213 9.53 -9.04 26.44
C HIS A 213 9.12 -7.73 25.81
N VAL A 214 8.14 -7.05 26.38
CA VAL A 214 7.73 -5.70 25.96
C VAL A 214 8.56 -4.69 26.72
N ILE A 215 9.34 -3.87 26.00
CA ILE A 215 10.19 -2.82 26.57
C ILE A 215 9.52 -1.44 26.55
N GLY A 216 8.39 -1.33 25.84
CA GLY A 216 7.66 -0.08 25.68
C GLY A 216 6.56 -0.21 24.66
N VAL A 217 5.98 0.93 24.26
CA VAL A 217 4.92 1.02 23.25
C VAL A 217 5.11 2.26 22.38
N ILE A 218 4.63 2.20 21.15
CA ILE A 218 4.37 3.36 20.30
C ILE A 218 2.88 3.62 20.37
N VAL A 219 2.47 4.84 20.72
CA VAL A 219 1.07 5.26 20.79
C VAL A 219 0.81 6.39 19.79
N ILE A 220 -0.22 6.24 18.95
CA ILE A 220 -0.58 7.22 17.92
C ILE A 220 -1.97 7.75 18.23
N TYR A 221 -2.09 9.08 18.23
CA TYR A 221 -3.32 9.80 18.52
C TYR A 221 -3.93 10.43 17.28
N LYS A 222 -3.10 10.74 16.26
CA LYS A 222 -3.56 11.38 15.02
C LYS A 222 -2.67 11.01 13.84
N LEU A 223 -3.30 10.81 12.67
CA LEU A 223 -2.64 10.59 11.39
C LEU A 223 -2.77 11.83 10.49
N LEU A 224 -1.77 12.09 9.66
CA LEU A 224 -1.77 13.15 8.64
C LEU A 224 -2.85 12.93 7.58
N LEU A 225 -3.04 11.68 7.14
CA LEU A 225 -4.09 11.29 6.22
C LEU A 225 -5.21 10.60 6.99
N GLN A 226 -6.42 11.15 6.89
CA GLN A 226 -7.61 10.51 7.48
C GLN A 226 -7.96 9.25 6.68
N LYS A 227 -7.49 8.10 7.15
CA LYS A 227 -7.96 6.78 6.71
C LYS A 227 -9.29 6.50 7.41
N LYS A 228 -10.21 5.82 6.73
CA LYS A 228 -11.47 5.37 7.38
C LYS A 228 -11.24 4.11 8.22
N THR A 229 -10.40 3.22 7.72
CA THR A 229 -10.05 1.94 8.35
C THR A 229 -8.59 1.61 8.06
N PHE A 230 -7.98 0.77 8.90
CA PHE A 230 -6.65 0.24 8.67
C PHE A 230 -6.72 -0.97 7.72
N ALA A 231 -5.85 -1.01 6.71
CA ALA A 231 -5.69 -2.15 5.82
C ALA A 231 -4.75 -3.21 6.43
N PRO A 232 -4.82 -4.47 6.00
CA PRO A 232 -3.89 -5.52 6.48
C PRO A 232 -2.42 -5.13 6.39
N VAL A 233 -2.02 -4.43 5.32
CA VAL A 233 -0.65 -3.94 5.12
C VAL A 233 -0.24 -2.92 6.19
N ASP A 234 -1.16 -2.11 6.71
CA ASP A 234 -0.86 -1.16 7.78
C ASP A 234 -0.47 -1.90 9.07
N TYR A 235 -1.19 -2.95 9.44
CA TYR A 235 -0.88 -3.76 10.63
C TYR A 235 0.53 -4.38 10.55
N GLU A 236 0.89 -4.91 9.38
CA GLU A 236 2.21 -5.49 9.14
C GLU A 236 3.31 -4.43 9.23
N LEU A 237 3.11 -3.28 8.59
CA LEU A 237 4.05 -2.17 8.60
C LEU A 237 4.33 -1.66 10.02
N PHE A 238 3.29 -1.44 10.80
CA PHE A 238 3.41 -1.02 12.20
C PHE A 238 4.16 -2.06 13.03
N THR A 239 3.85 -3.34 12.85
CA THR A 239 4.47 -4.44 13.60
C THR A 239 5.96 -4.59 13.28
N LEU A 240 6.32 -4.50 12.00
CA LEU A 240 7.71 -4.57 11.54
C LEU A 240 8.52 -3.37 12.04
N LEU A 241 7.98 -2.16 11.92
CA LEU A 241 8.62 -0.96 12.45
C LEU A 241 8.86 -1.06 13.96
N ALA A 242 7.86 -1.48 14.73
CA ALA A 242 7.98 -1.63 16.17
C ALA A 242 9.04 -2.67 16.56
N GLY A 243 9.17 -3.75 15.80
CA GLY A 243 10.21 -4.76 16.00
C GLY A 243 11.64 -4.20 15.79
N HIS A 244 11.84 -3.45 14.70
CA HIS A 244 13.12 -2.79 14.43
C HIS A 244 13.44 -1.70 15.48
N ALA A 245 12.45 -0.87 15.80
CA ALA A 245 12.57 0.16 16.83
C ALA A 245 12.92 -0.43 18.21
N ALA A 246 12.23 -1.51 18.60
CA ALA A 246 12.51 -2.20 19.86
C ALA A 246 13.97 -2.69 19.93
N THR A 247 14.45 -3.32 18.85
CA THR A 247 15.82 -3.83 18.77
C THR A 247 16.85 -2.70 18.83
N ALA A 248 16.64 -1.60 18.13
CA ALA A 248 17.52 -0.45 18.13
C ALA A 248 17.56 0.25 19.51
N ILE A 249 16.39 0.47 20.13
CA ILE A 249 16.26 1.03 21.48
C ILE A 249 16.98 0.15 22.51
N PHE A 250 16.76 -1.16 22.46
CA PHE A 250 17.38 -2.09 23.38
C PHE A 250 18.90 -2.10 23.24
N SER A 251 19.41 -2.19 22.01
CA SER A 251 20.83 -2.18 21.71
C SER A 251 21.51 -0.88 22.17
N SER A 252 20.91 0.27 21.91
CA SER A 252 21.46 1.57 22.32
C SER A 252 21.47 1.74 23.85
N LYS A 253 20.41 1.28 24.55
CA LYS A 253 20.38 1.28 26.02
C LYS A 253 21.48 0.40 26.61
N LEU A 254 21.60 -0.84 26.10
CA LEU A 254 22.60 -1.80 26.57
C LEU A 254 24.02 -1.25 26.34
N TYR A 255 24.25 -0.64 25.19
CA TYR A 255 25.54 -0.02 24.88
C TYR A 255 25.86 1.14 25.85
N SER A 256 24.92 2.07 26.04
CA SER A 256 25.07 3.20 26.95
C SER A 256 25.32 2.75 28.41
N GLU A 257 24.66 1.70 28.87
CA GLU A 257 24.89 1.12 30.20
C GLU A 257 26.28 0.49 30.31
N SER A 258 26.73 -0.21 29.27
CA SER A 258 28.06 -0.83 29.21
C SER A 258 29.16 0.24 29.25
N GLU A 259 29.06 1.29 28.43
CA GLU A 259 29.97 2.43 28.40
C GLU A 259 30.07 3.10 29.77
N ARG A 260 28.95 3.35 30.44
CA ARG A 260 28.92 3.94 31.77
C ARG A 260 29.61 3.07 32.82
N LYS A 261 29.42 1.75 32.77
CA LYS A 261 30.07 0.82 33.67
C LYS A 261 31.58 0.80 33.44
N LEU A 262 32.02 0.75 32.18
CA LEU A 262 33.44 0.80 31.82
C LEU A 262 34.10 2.09 32.28
N SER A 263 33.48 3.25 32.04
CA SER A 263 33.98 4.55 32.50
C SER A 263 34.11 4.61 34.00
N THR A 264 33.16 4.05 34.75
CA THR A 264 33.24 3.97 36.22
C THR A 264 34.41 3.10 36.68
N ILE A 265 34.61 1.93 36.07
CA ILE A 265 35.74 1.03 36.39
C ILE A 265 37.06 1.71 36.08
N GLN A 266 37.19 2.37 34.92
CA GLN A 266 38.41 3.14 34.58
C GLN A 266 38.67 4.26 35.58
N GLY A 267 37.65 4.97 36.03
CA GLY A 267 37.74 5.99 37.08
C GLY A 267 38.31 5.41 38.39
N PHE A 268 37.82 4.23 38.80
CA PHE A 268 38.35 3.54 40.00
C PHE A 268 39.82 3.11 39.83
N ILE A 269 40.19 2.53 38.68
CA ILE A 269 41.56 2.12 38.39
C ILE A 269 42.49 3.33 38.45
N ASN A 270 42.10 4.46 37.84
CA ASN A 270 42.90 5.69 37.85
C ASN A 270 43.10 6.28 39.27
N LEU A 271 42.15 6.07 40.19
CA LEU A 271 42.25 6.49 41.58
C LEU A 271 43.19 5.60 42.40
N LEU A 272 43.24 4.30 42.06
CA LEU A 272 44.07 3.32 42.78
C LEU A 272 45.54 3.31 42.29
N THR A 273 45.79 3.85 41.10
CA THR A 273 47.13 3.86 40.47
C THR A 273 47.87 5.21 40.62
N LYS A 274 47.26 6.19 41.28
CA LYS A 274 47.90 7.43 41.76
C LYS A 274 48.34 7.26 43.19
#